data_c1eaa09be5e66f307793d6750cfc66e9
#
_entry.id   c1eaa09be5e66f307793d6750cfc66e9
#
_cell.length_a   1.000
_cell.length_b   1.000
_cell.length_c   1.000
_cell.angle_alpha   90.00
_cell.angle_beta   90.00
_cell.angle_gamma   90.00
#
_symmetry.space_group_name_H-M   'P 1'
#
loop_
_entity.id
_entity.type
_entity.pdbx_description
1 polymer ?
#
loop_
_entity_poly.entity_id
_entity_poly.type
_entity_poly.pdbx_seq_one_letter_code
_entity_poly.pdbx_strand_id
1 'polypeptide(L)'
;MQISFIGAGKVGVSLGTYFIKKGRKVGGYYSLSPESAAWAAKATQTKHYKNLEQIMSGSDMIFFTVPDDSIAKVWEEAKPFATGKIIAHCSGIHSSKIFSDRKSVV
;
A
#
# COMPACT_ATOMS: atom_id res chain seq x y z
N MET A 1 -5.43 -13.12 5.54
CA MET A 1 -5.14 -11.67 5.50
C MET A 1 -4.61 -11.28 4.14
N GLN A 2 -5.24 -10.31 3.51
CA GLN A 2 -4.80 -9.84 2.20
C GLN A 2 -3.99 -8.56 2.35
N ILE A 3 -2.82 -8.55 1.75
CA ILE A 3 -1.88 -7.43 1.81
C ILE A 3 -1.91 -6.70 0.48
N SER A 4 -1.95 -5.37 0.53
CA SER A 4 -1.91 -4.55 -0.67
C SER A 4 -0.97 -3.38 -0.46
N PHE A 5 -0.57 -2.75 -1.58
CA PHE A 5 0.42 -1.68 -1.56
C PHE A 5 -0.12 -0.44 -2.22
N ILE A 6 0.05 0.68 -1.56
CA ILE A 6 -0.18 1.99 -2.15
C ILE A 6 1.18 2.57 -2.45
N GLY A 7 1.49 2.67 -3.73
CA GLY A 7 2.82 2.96 -4.21
C GLY A 7 3.38 1.75 -4.92
N ALA A 8 4.06 1.95 -6.04
CA ALA A 8 4.46 0.86 -6.91
C ALA A 8 5.93 0.97 -7.34
N GLY A 9 6.76 1.52 -6.46
CA GLY A 9 8.19 1.60 -6.72
C GLY A 9 8.89 0.30 -6.35
N LYS A 10 10.24 0.36 -6.35
CA LYS A 10 11.06 -0.81 -6.06
C LYS A 10 10.77 -1.42 -4.69
N VAL A 11 10.52 -0.59 -3.69
CA VAL A 11 10.22 -1.06 -2.34
C VAL A 11 8.93 -1.87 -2.32
N GLY A 12 7.88 -1.37 -2.97
CA GLY A 12 6.60 -2.07 -3.02
C GLY A 12 6.70 -3.41 -3.75
N VAL A 13 7.42 -3.44 -4.86
CA VAL A 13 7.61 -4.68 -5.61
C VAL A 13 8.46 -5.68 -4.82
N SER A 14 9.52 -5.21 -4.18
CA SER A 14 10.39 -6.07 -3.37
C SER A 14 9.64 -6.69 -2.21
N LEU A 15 8.85 -5.90 -1.50
CA LEU A 15 8.04 -6.38 -0.39
C LEU A 15 6.96 -7.34 -0.86
N GLY A 16 6.30 -7.02 -1.97
CA GLY A 16 5.29 -7.91 -2.52
C GLY A 16 5.86 -9.26 -2.88
N THR A 17 7.01 -9.28 -3.53
CA THR A 17 7.70 -10.51 -3.88
C THR A 17 8.08 -11.30 -2.63
N TYR A 18 8.58 -10.61 -1.61
CA TYR A 18 8.95 -11.24 -0.35
C TYR A 18 7.75 -11.93 0.30
N PHE A 19 6.61 -11.21 0.40
CA PHE A 19 5.43 -11.79 1.03
C PHE A 19 4.88 -12.98 0.26
N ILE A 20 4.92 -12.91 -1.06
CA ILE A 20 4.48 -14.04 -1.90
C ILE A 20 5.35 -15.26 -1.65
N LYS A 21 6.66 -15.07 -1.56
CA LYS A 21 7.58 -16.16 -1.27
C LYS A 21 7.34 -16.78 0.11
N LYS A 22 6.84 -15.98 1.05
CA LYS A 22 6.52 -16.47 2.39
C LYS A 22 5.12 -17.06 2.48
N GLY A 23 4.43 -17.21 1.38
CA GLY A 23 3.09 -17.78 1.38
C GLY A 23 2.01 -16.81 1.81
N ARG A 24 2.30 -15.51 1.84
CA ARG A 24 1.31 -14.50 2.18
C ARG A 24 0.52 -14.10 0.94
N LYS A 25 -0.72 -13.68 1.16
CA LYS A 25 -1.59 -13.29 0.06
C LYS A 25 -1.42 -11.81 -0.23
N VAL A 26 -0.96 -11.49 -1.43
CA VAL A 26 -0.80 -10.12 -1.90
C VAL A 26 -1.91 -9.83 -2.90
N GLY A 27 -2.75 -8.82 -2.60
CA GLY A 27 -3.90 -8.49 -3.44
C GLY A 27 -3.52 -7.66 -4.65
N GLY A 28 -2.66 -6.67 -4.48
CA GLY A 28 -2.27 -5.86 -5.62
C GLY A 28 -1.68 -4.51 -5.26
N TYR A 29 -1.68 -3.63 -6.26
CA TYR A 29 -1.03 -2.32 -6.19
C TYR A 29 -1.95 -1.21 -6.67
N TYR A 30 -1.84 -0.07 -6.02
CA TYR A 30 -2.40 1.20 -6.46
C TYR A 30 -1.28 2.24 -6.45
N SER A 31 -1.24 3.10 -7.44
CA SER A 31 -0.25 4.19 -7.51
C SER A 31 -0.88 5.41 -8.13
N LEU A 32 -0.34 6.59 -7.79
CA LEU A 32 -0.72 7.83 -8.46
C LEU A 32 -0.36 7.78 -9.94
N SER A 33 0.61 6.96 -10.31
CA SER A 33 0.94 6.66 -11.70
C SER A 33 0.34 5.31 -12.07
N PRO A 34 -0.71 5.27 -12.89
CA PRO A 34 -1.32 3.99 -13.28
C PRO A 34 -0.34 3.05 -13.96
N GLU A 35 0.63 3.59 -14.69
CA GLU A 35 1.63 2.77 -15.37
C GLU A 35 2.51 2.04 -14.36
N SER A 36 2.90 2.72 -13.29
CA SER A 36 3.71 2.10 -12.24
C SER A 36 2.96 0.99 -11.53
N ALA A 37 1.68 1.22 -11.24
CA ALA A 37 0.86 0.21 -10.59
C ALA A 37 0.67 -1.01 -11.50
N ALA A 38 0.46 -0.79 -12.77
CA ALA A 38 0.31 -1.89 -13.73
C ALA A 38 1.61 -2.68 -13.84
N TRP A 39 2.74 -1.99 -13.89
CA TRP A 39 4.04 -2.66 -13.93
C TRP A 39 4.28 -3.52 -12.69
N ALA A 40 4.02 -2.96 -11.52
CA ALA A 40 4.23 -3.68 -10.27
C ALA A 40 3.31 -4.90 -10.17
N ALA A 41 2.06 -4.74 -10.56
CA ALA A 41 1.10 -5.84 -10.55
C ALA A 41 1.55 -6.95 -11.47
N LYS A 42 2.03 -6.60 -12.65
CA LYS A 42 2.52 -7.59 -13.60
C LYS A 42 3.78 -8.29 -13.07
N ALA A 43 4.69 -7.53 -12.48
CA ALA A 43 5.93 -8.10 -11.96
C ALA A 43 5.69 -9.09 -10.82
N THR A 44 4.64 -8.89 -10.03
CA THR A 44 4.30 -9.75 -8.90
C THR A 44 3.13 -10.67 -9.17
N GLN A 45 2.56 -10.61 -10.38
CA GLN A 45 1.38 -11.39 -10.77
C GLN A 45 0.19 -11.14 -9.84
N THR A 46 -0.04 -9.86 -9.54
CA THR A 46 -1.13 -9.44 -8.68
C THR A 46 -2.04 -8.48 -9.45
N LYS A 47 -2.98 -7.85 -8.75
CA LYS A 47 -3.98 -7.02 -9.38
C LYS A 47 -3.55 -5.54 -9.41
N HIS A 48 -3.93 -4.85 -10.47
CA HIS A 48 -3.78 -3.41 -10.58
C HIS A 48 -5.10 -2.75 -10.17
N TYR A 49 -5.10 -2.01 -9.08
CA TYR A 49 -6.28 -1.27 -8.61
C TYR A 49 -6.26 0.14 -9.18
N LYS A 50 -7.41 0.59 -9.65
CA LYS A 50 -7.52 1.89 -10.30
C LYS A 50 -7.88 3.02 -9.34
N ASN A 51 -8.38 2.71 -8.16
CA ASN A 51 -8.69 3.73 -7.18
C ASN A 51 -8.45 3.23 -5.76
N LEU A 52 -8.33 4.19 -4.84
CA LEU A 52 -8.04 3.91 -3.45
C LEU A 52 -9.16 3.13 -2.74
N GLU A 53 -10.40 3.46 -3.05
CA GLU A 53 -11.51 2.77 -2.41
C GLU A 53 -11.47 1.28 -2.66
N GLN A 54 -11.18 0.88 -3.89
CA GLN A 54 -11.13 -0.53 -4.24
C GLN A 54 -10.02 -1.27 -3.51
N ILE A 55 -8.81 -0.68 -3.48
CA ILE A 55 -7.68 -1.36 -2.83
C ILE A 55 -7.87 -1.40 -1.33
N MET A 56 -8.40 -0.35 -0.73
CA MET A 56 -8.63 -0.32 0.71
C MET A 56 -9.70 -1.33 1.11
N SER A 57 -10.81 -1.38 0.36
CA SER A 57 -11.90 -2.30 0.67
C SER A 57 -11.50 -3.77 0.56
N GLY A 58 -10.64 -4.08 -0.39
CA GLY A 58 -10.24 -5.46 -0.64
C GLY A 58 -9.07 -5.95 0.18
N SER A 59 -8.57 -5.15 1.10
CA SER A 59 -7.32 -5.47 1.80
C SER A 59 -7.51 -5.41 3.31
N ASP A 60 -6.76 -6.24 4.01
CA ASP A 60 -6.72 -6.23 5.47
C ASP A 60 -5.53 -5.44 5.98
N MET A 61 -4.42 -5.49 5.26
CA MET A 61 -3.20 -4.78 5.59
C MET A 61 -2.74 -3.99 4.37
N ILE A 62 -2.45 -2.72 4.58
CA ILE A 62 -2.05 -1.83 3.49
C ILE A 62 -0.69 -1.21 3.81
N PHE A 63 0.25 -1.38 2.89
CA PHE A 63 1.56 -0.76 2.97
C PHE A 63 1.60 0.50 2.13
N PHE A 64 2.02 1.60 2.74
CA PHE A 64 2.25 2.85 2.04
C PHE A 64 3.72 2.94 1.67
N THR A 65 4.02 2.78 0.39
CA THR A 65 5.39 2.82 -0.12
C THR A 65 5.62 4.00 -1.06
N VAL A 66 4.75 5.01 -0.96
CA VAL A 66 4.89 6.24 -1.73
C VAL A 66 5.99 7.12 -1.13
N PRO A 67 6.57 8.06 -1.91
CA PRO A 67 7.55 8.98 -1.38
C PRO A 67 6.99 9.83 -0.25
N ASP A 68 7.88 10.31 0.64
CA ASP A 68 7.49 11.06 1.83
C ASP A 68 6.62 12.29 1.51
N ASP A 69 6.95 13.02 0.45
CA ASP A 69 6.19 14.20 0.08
C ASP A 69 4.79 13.89 -0.48
N SER A 70 4.53 12.66 -0.83
CA SER A 70 3.22 12.23 -1.31
C SER A 70 2.40 11.50 -0.26
N ILE A 71 3.03 11.03 0.81
CA ILE A 71 2.37 10.13 1.76
C ILE A 71 1.21 10.81 2.49
N ALA A 72 1.38 12.05 2.90
CA ALA A 72 0.33 12.77 3.62
C ALA A 72 -0.90 12.98 2.74
N LYS A 73 -0.69 13.33 1.47
CA LYS A 73 -1.77 13.54 0.52
C LYS A 73 -2.54 12.25 0.26
N VAL A 74 -1.83 11.18 0.03
CA VAL A 74 -2.45 9.88 -0.25
C VAL A 74 -3.18 9.37 0.99
N TRP A 75 -2.59 9.56 2.17
CA TRP A 75 -3.22 9.15 3.42
C TRP A 75 -4.54 9.88 3.66
N GLU A 76 -4.60 11.19 3.38
CA GLU A 76 -5.84 11.94 3.54
C GLU A 76 -6.96 11.37 2.67
N GLU A 77 -6.64 10.90 1.48
CA GLU A 77 -7.61 10.28 0.60
C GLU A 77 -7.99 8.87 1.05
N ALA A 78 -7.07 8.14 1.65
CA ALA A 78 -7.30 6.76 2.08
C ALA A 78 -7.94 6.67 3.46
N LYS A 79 -7.78 7.69 4.29
CA LYS A 79 -8.20 7.71 5.67
C LYS A 79 -9.67 7.30 5.89
N PRO A 80 -10.63 7.76 5.09
CA PRO A 80 -12.03 7.35 5.30
C PRO A 80 -12.26 5.85 5.15
N PHE A 81 -11.39 5.16 4.44
CA PHE A 81 -11.53 3.72 4.18
C PHE A 81 -10.65 2.86 5.07
N ALA A 82 -9.92 3.47 6.00
CA ALA A 82 -8.90 2.77 6.78
C ALA A 82 -9.41 2.11 8.06
N THR A 83 -10.65 2.33 8.43
CA THR A 83 -11.22 1.79 9.66
C THR A 83 -11.15 0.27 9.67
N GLY A 84 -10.61 -0.30 10.73
CA GLY A 84 -10.47 -1.74 10.85
C GLY A 84 -9.33 -2.35 10.07
N LYS A 85 -8.50 -1.52 9.42
CA LYS A 85 -7.37 -1.99 8.62
C LYS A 85 -6.06 -1.81 9.36
N ILE A 86 -5.09 -2.66 9.03
CA ILE A 86 -3.73 -2.49 9.53
C ILE A 86 -2.98 -1.64 8.52
N ILE A 87 -2.45 -0.52 8.97
CA ILE A 87 -1.72 0.40 8.10
C ILE A 87 -0.24 0.32 8.46
N ALA A 88 0.57 0.00 7.46
CA ALA A 88 2.01 -0.06 7.60
C ALA A 88 2.65 0.93 6.64
N HIS A 89 3.84 1.40 6.97
CA HIS A 89 4.55 2.33 6.12
C HIS A 89 6.04 1.98 6.09
N CYS A 90 6.67 2.30 4.98
CA CYS A 90 8.08 2.00 4.76
C CYS A 90 8.91 3.26 4.59
N SER A 91 8.28 4.44 4.69
CA SER A 91 9.00 5.68 4.60
C SER A 91 9.67 5.99 5.95
N GLY A 92 10.45 7.03 5.98
CA GLY A 92 11.24 7.33 7.16
C GLY A 92 10.44 7.85 8.33
N ILE A 93 11.05 8.68 9.08
CA ILE A 93 10.66 9.07 10.42
C ILE A 93 9.36 9.86 10.57
N HIS A 94 8.79 10.33 9.47
CA HIS A 94 7.58 11.17 9.56
C HIS A 94 6.28 10.39 9.64
N SER A 95 6.33 9.14 9.30
CA SER A 95 5.11 8.35 9.05
C SER A 95 4.26 8.13 10.28
N SER A 96 4.86 7.94 11.43
CA SER A 96 4.10 7.68 12.64
C SER A 96 3.19 8.84 13.03
N LYS A 97 3.60 10.07 12.74
CA LYS A 97 2.76 11.24 13.00
C LYS A 97 1.60 11.35 12.02
N ILE A 98 1.84 10.97 10.77
CA ILE A 98 0.80 11.01 9.74
C ILE A 98 -0.32 10.03 10.07
N PHE A 99 0.03 8.89 10.62
CA PHE A 99 -0.93 7.83 10.95
C PHE A 99 -1.38 7.86 12.41
N SER A 100 -1.21 8.98 13.10
CA SER A 100 -1.44 9.05 14.55
C SER A 100 -2.87 8.73 14.98
N ASP A 101 -3.86 8.98 14.13
CA ASP A 101 -5.26 8.68 14.44
C ASP A 101 -5.69 7.29 13.96
N ARG A 102 -4.74 6.46 13.60
CA ARG A 102 -4.97 5.07 13.18
C ARG A 102 -3.86 4.19 13.74
N LYS A 103 -4.19 2.93 13.93
CA LYS A 103 -3.19 1.96 14.33
C LYS A 103 -2.23 1.75 13.16
N SER A 104 -0.94 1.96 13.38
CA SER A 104 0.05 1.75 12.33
C SER A 104 1.10 0.75 12.77
N VAL A 105 1.63 0.01 11.80
CA VAL A 105 2.68 -0.99 11.99
C VAL A 105 3.79 -0.71 11.00
N VAL A 106 5.00 -0.72 11.46
CA VAL A 106 6.16 -0.46 10.62
C VAL A 106 6.84 -1.77 10.23
#